data_7de96be7a8243a24ffb79ccc781a1858
#
_entry.id   7de96be7a8243a24ffb79ccc781a1858
#
_cell.length_a   1.000
_cell.length_b   1.000
_cell.length_c   1.000
_cell.angle_alpha   90.00
_cell.angle_beta   90.00
_cell.angle_gamma   90.00
#
_symmetry.space_group_name_H-M   'P 1'
#
loop_
_entity.id
_entity.type
_entity.pdbx_description
1 polymer ?
#
loop_
_entity_poly.entity_id
_entity_poly.type
_entity_poly.pdbx_seq_one_letter_code
_entity_poly.pdbx_strand_id
1 'polypeptide(L)'
;MNTTSIAQIDEEIRKIQKELQALGPMHPGNISSQYQVCGRPDCRCVDPKKPQRHGPYPKLTYVYRGRPVCRFVRAGTQKALGERLAVYKRFRQLIDRWIALSIQRGITNFFPAAPKPRQPTKAKPTPTPRRLKSRS
;
A
#
# COMPACT_ATOMS: atom_id res chain seq x y z
N MET A 1 -18.34 -6.56 23.23
CA MET A 1 -17.81 -7.07 21.95
C MET A 1 -18.97 -7.28 21.01
N ASN A 2 -19.02 -6.51 19.98
CA ASN A 2 -20.08 -6.67 18.99
C ASN A 2 -19.75 -7.85 18.10
N THR A 3 -20.37 -8.98 18.40
CA THR A 3 -20.28 -10.14 17.53
C THR A 3 -21.08 -9.82 16.28
N THR A 4 -20.42 -9.38 15.23
CA THR A 4 -21.07 -9.14 13.96
C THR A 4 -21.60 -10.48 13.43
N SER A 5 -22.89 -10.58 13.19
CA SER A 5 -23.49 -11.80 12.66
C SER A 5 -23.04 -12.03 11.21
N ILE A 6 -23.06 -13.31 10.79
CA ILE A 6 -22.69 -13.68 9.40
C ILE A 6 -23.58 -12.93 8.41
N ALA A 7 -24.88 -12.75 8.73
CA ALA A 7 -25.79 -12.02 7.87
C ALA A 7 -25.36 -10.56 7.68
N GLN A 8 -24.87 -9.90 8.73
CA GLN A 8 -24.35 -8.54 8.65
C GLN A 8 -23.06 -8.48 7.82
N ILE A 9 -22.18 -9.45 7.98
CA ILE A 9 -20.94 -9.55 7.19
C ILE A 9 -21.29 -9.71 5.70
N ASP A 10 -22.20 -10.61 5.37
CA ASP A 10 -22.63 -10.84 3.99
C ASP A 10 -23.27 -9.60 3.38
N GLU A 11 -24.04 -8.85 4.16
CA GLU A 11 -24.64 -7.60 3.69
C GLU A 11 -23.58 -6.53 3.41
N GLU A 12 -22.59 -6.38 4.28
CA GLU A 12 -21.49 -5.45 4.04
C GLU A 12 -20.68 -5.85 2.80
N ILE A 13 -20.42 -7.14 2.60
CA ILE A 13 -19.73 -7.64 1.42
C ILE A 13 -20.51 -7.29 0.14
N ARG A 14 -21.82 -7.48 0.14
CA ARG A 14 -22.67 -7.11 -1.02
C ARG A 14 -22.57 -5.62 -1.34
N LYS A 15 -22.57 -4.77 -0.33
CA LYS A 15 -22.40 -3.32 -0.53
C LYS A 15 -21.06 -3.00 -1.17
N ILE A 16 -19.98 -3.66 -0.70
CA ILE A 16 -18.65 -3.51 -1.27
C ILE A 16 -18.63 -3.96 -2.74
N GLN A 17 -19.22 -5.11 -3.04
CA GLN A 17 -19.30 -5.62 -4.41
C GLN A 17 -20.04 -4.66 -5.34
N LYS A 18 -21.15 -4.07 -4.87
CA LYS A 18 -21.88 -3.06 -5.62
C LYS A 18 -21.05 -1.83 -5.91
N GLU A 19 -20.35 -1.33 -4.90
CA GLU A 19 -19.48 -0.16 -5.06
C GLU A 19 -18.33 -0.44 -6.02
N LEU A 20 -17.73 -1.65 -5.95
CA LEU A 20 -16.68 -2.06 -6.88
C LEU A 20 -17.17 -2.05 -8.33
N GLN A 21 -18.37 -2.54 -8.59
CA GLN A 21 -18.95 -2.54 -9.94
C GLN A 21 -19.23 -1.13 -10.46
N ALA A 22 -19.48 -0.19 -9.57
CA ALA A 22 -19.76 1.20 -9.93
C ALA A 22 -18.49 2.04 -10.12
N LEU A 23 -17.30 1.52 -9.77
CA LEU A 23 -16.06 2.26 -9.95
C LEU A 23 -15.76 2.47 -11.43
N GLY A 24 -15.31 3.69 -11.75
CA GLY A 24 -14.88 4.02 -13.09
C GLY A 24 -13.43 3.61 -13.39
N PRO A 25 -12.84 4.18 -14.45
CA PRO A 25 -11.45 3.89 -14.79
C PRO A 25 -10.51 4.24 -13.64
N MET A 26 -9.51 3.40 -13.43
CA MET A 26 -8.54 3.60 -12.36
C MET A 26 -7.11 3.48 -12.88
N HIS A 27 -6.19 4.05 -12.13
CA HIS A 27 -4.76 3.89 -12.37
C HIS A 27 -4.01 3.86 -11.03
N PRO A 28 -3.10 2.93 -10.83
CA PRO A 28 -2.28 2.89 -9.61
C PRO A 28 -1.24 3.99 -9.61
N GLY A 29 -0.77 4.36 -8.44
CA GLY A 29 0.38 5.22 -8.27
C GLY A 29 0.09 6.53 -7.58
N ASN A 30 1.11 7.36 -7.56
CA ASN A 30 1.06 8.69 -6.96
C ASN A 30 1.70 9.72 -7.88
N ILE A 31 1.13 10.92 -7.87
CA ILE A 31 1.72 12.07 -8.56
C ILE A 31 2.59 12.83 -7.57
N SER A 32 3.83 13.07 -7.96
CA SER A 32 4.77 13.89 -7.21
C SER A 32 5.29 14.99 -8.12
N SER A 33 5.83 16.05 -7.52
CA SER A 33 6.45 17.13 -8.27
C SER A 33 7.96 16.98 -8.24
N GLN A 34 8.59 17.09 -9.40
CA GLN A 34 10.04 16.98 -9.52
C GLN A 34 10.61 18.27 -10.09
N TYR A 35 11.69 18.73 -9.47
CA TYR A 35 12.48 19.85 -9.97
C TYR A 35 13.74 19.31 -10.61
N GLN A 36 14.18 19.90 -11.71
CA GLN A 36 15.33 19.42 -12.46
C GLN A 36 16.30 20.54 -12.78
N VAL A 37 17.55 20.17 -12.96
CA VAL A 37 18.64 20.99 -13.47
C VAL A 37 18.84 20.65 -14.93
N CYS A 38 18.94 21.66 -15.84
CA CYS A 38 18.93 21.44 -17.28
C CYS A 38 20.29 21.07 -17.88
N GLY A 39 21.34 21.06 -17.08
CA GLY A 39 22.69 20.77 -17.57
C GLY A 39 23.40 21.88 -18.33
N ARG A 40 22.75 23.03 -18.57
CA ARG A 40 23.40 24.21 -19.14
C ARG A 40 24.17 24.97 -18.06
N PRO A 41 25.49 25.24 -18.25
CA PRO A 41 26.28 25.88 -17.19
C PRO A 41 25.91 27.34 -16.93
N ASP A 42 25.22 28.00 -17.85
CA ASP A 42 24.79 29.41 -17.75
C ASP A 42 23.33 29.60 -17.31
N CYS A 43 22.66 28.48 -16.98
CA CYS A 43 21.27 28.53 -16.56
C CYS A 43 21.11 28.92 -15.08
N ARG A 44 20.02 29.61 -14.75
CA ARG A 44 19.69 30.00 -13.37
C ARG A 44 19.54 28.81 -12.42
N CYS A 45 19.25 27.61 -12.96
CA CYS A 45 19.09 26.42 -12.14
C CYS A 45 20.42 25.96 -11.48
N VAL A 46 21.58 26.38 -12.00
CA VAL A 46 22.90 26.08 -11.45
C VAL A 46 23.56 27.28 -10.76
N ASP A 47 22.80 28.34 -10.49
CA ASP A 47 23.31 29.50 -9.77
C ASP A 47 23.76 29.10 -8.36
N PRO A 48 25.04 29.36 -7.98
CA PRO A 48 25.55 28.96 -6.67
C PRO A 48 24.93 29.73 -5.51
N LYS A 49 24.34 30.89 -5.74
CA LYS A 49 23.73 31.74 -4.70
C LYS A 49 22.24 31.49 -4.53
N LYS A 50 21.49 31.39 -5.62
CA LYS A 50 20.03 31.17 -5.62
C LYS A 50 19.65 30.26 -6.78
N PRO A 51 19.87 28.94 -6.65
CA PRO A 51 19.53 28.00 -7.72
C PRO A 51 18.01 28.00 -7.94
N GLN A 52 17.57 28.29 -9.16
CA GLN A 52 16.18 28.19 -9.57
C GLN A 52 16.04 26.94 -10.45
N ARG A 53 15.73 25.83 -9.83
CA ARG A 53 15.53 24.57 -10.54
C ARG A 53 14.30 24.67 -11.44
N HIS A 54 14.35 23.98 -12.58
CA HIS A 54 13.22 23.87 -13.50
C HIS A 54 12.12 22.97 -12.91
N GLY A 55 10.89 23.37 -13.09
CA GLY A 55 9.72 22.67 -12.61
C GLY A 55 8.79 23.55 -11.81
N PRO A 56 7.83 22.98 -11.06
CA PRO A 56 7.66 21.55 -10.83
C PRO A 56 7.14 20.79 -12.06
N TYR A 57 7.73 19.65 -12.32
CA TYR A 57 7.22 18.72 -13.33
C TYR A 57 6.44 17.61 -12.63
N PRO A 58 5.15 17.41 -12.95
CA PRO A 58 4.38 16.32 -12.36
C PRO A 58 4.86 14.98 -12.91
N LYS A 59 5.06 14.05 -11.99
CA LYS A 59 5.62 12.73 -12.27
C LYS A 59 4.74 11.68 -11.61
N LEU A 60 4.30 10.71 -12.39
CA LEU A 60 3.57 9.54 -11.88
C LEU A 60 4.55 8.42 -11.58
N THR A 61 4.47 7.88 -10.37
CA THR A 61 5.20 6.68 -9.98
C THR A 61 4.24 5.60 -9.54
N TYR A 62 4.44 4.40 -10.05
CA TYR A 62 3.69 3.21 -9.62
C TYR A 62 4.56 1.97 -9.72
N VAL A 63 4.13 0.91 -9.05
CA VAL A 63 4.80 -0.39 -9.12
C VAL A 63 3.84 -1.37 -9.78
N TYR A 64 4.31 -2.07 -10.79
CA TYR A 64 3.55 -3.11 -11.46
C TYR A 64 4.40 -4.38 -11.59
N ARG A 65 3.87 -5.48 -11.09
CA ARG A 65 4.58 -6.78 -11.05
C ARG A 65 5.99 -6.67 -10.42
N GLY A 66 6.08 -5.92 -9.32
CA GLY A 66 7.34 -5.72 -8.61
C GLY A 66 8.31 -4.74 -9.26
N ARG A 67 7.96 -4.13 -10.40
CA ARG A 67 8.81 -3.18 -11.09
C ARG A 67 8.32 -1.75 -10.91
N PRO A 68 9.16 -0.84 -10.45
CA PRO A 68 8.79 0.56 -10.36
C PRO A 68 8.77 1.21 -11.76
N VAL A 69 7.73 1.96 -12.02
CA VAL A 69 7.56 2.71 -13.26
C VAL A 69 7.40 4.18 -12.92
N CYS A 70 8.03 5.02 -13.71
CA CYS A 70 8.01 6.46 -13.54
C CYS A 70 7.73 7.12 -14.90
N ARG A 71 6.75 8.01 -14.94
CA ARG A 71 6.38 8.71 -16.15
C ARG A 71 6.09 10.17 -15.86
N PHE A 72 6.54 11.06 -16.73
CA PHE A 72 6.13 12.46 -16.67
C PHE A 72 4.68 12.62 -17.13
N VAL A 73 3.94 13.45 -16.43
CA VAL A 73 2.54 13.73 -16.70
C VAL A 73 2.44 14.98 -17.55
N ARG A 74 1.73 14.90 -18.67
CA ARG A 74 1.54 16.05 -19.54
C ARG A 74 0.70 17.12 -18.86
N ALA A 75 1.04 18.38 -19.11
CA ALA A 75 0.22 19.51 -18.69
C ALA A 75 -1.21 19.34 -19.22
N GLY A 76 -2.21 19.59 -18.36
CA GLY A 76 -3.62 19.46 -18.71
C GLY A 76 -4.22 18.06 -18.46
N THR A 77 -3.41 17.00 -18.31
CA THR A 77 -3.92 15.66 -18.01
C THR A 77 -3.87 15.31 -16.53
N GLN A 78 -3.24 16.16 -15.72
CA GLN A 78 -3.00 15.89 -14.30
C GLN A 78 -4.29 15.69 -13.52
N LYS A 79 -5.33 16.49 -13.80
CA LYS A 79 -6.63 16.38 -13.13
C LYS A 79 -7.31 15.05 -13.43
N ALA A 80 -7.38 14.67 -14.71
CA ALA A 80 -7.99 13.43 -15.13
C ALA A 80 -7.25 12.21 -14.55
N LEU A 81 -5.92 12.26 -14.56
CA LEU A 81 -5.10 11.21 -13.97
C LEU A 81 -5.32 11.14 -12.46
N GLY A 82 -5.40 12.27 -11.77
CA GLY A 82 -5.69 12.35 -10.33
C GLY A 82 -7.01 11.69 -9.96
N GLU A 83 -8.04 11.87 -10.79
CA GLU A 83 -9.33 11.20 -10.61
C GLU A 83 -9.19 9.67 -10.67
N ARG A 84 -8.42 9.17 -11.63
CA ARG A 84 -8.16 7.71 -11.75
C ARG A 84 -7.35 7.16 -10.58
N LEU A 85 -6.40 7.94 -10.07
CA LEU A 85 -5.64 7.57 -8.88
C LEU A 85 -6.54 7.49 -7.63
N ALA A 86 -7.49 8.42 -7.52
CA ALA A 86 -8.47 8.39 -6.43
C ALA A 86 -9.37 7.15 -6.49
N VAL A 87 -9.81 6.77 -7.69
CA VAL A 87 -10.59 5.54 -7.89
C VAL A 87 -9.78 4.30 -7.47
N TYR A 88 -8.51 4.25 -7.82
CA TYR A 88 -7.65 3.13 -7.41
C TYR A 88 -7.50 3.07 -5.88
N LYS A 89 -7.34 4.20 -5.22
CA LYS A 89 -7.27 4.24 -3.75
C LYS A 89 -8.56 3.70 -3.12
N ARG A 90 -9.70 4.10 -3.66
CA ARG A 90 -10.99 3.60 -3.19
C ARG A 90 -11.13 2.10 -3.44
N PHE A 91 -10.71 1.62 -4.61
CA PHE A 91 -10.67 0.19 -4.93
C PHE A 91 -9.85 -0.58 -3.90
N ARG A 92 -8.66 -0.10 -3.55
CA ARG A 92 -7.81 -0.74 -2.55
C ARG A 92 -8.46 -0.79 -1.17
N GLN A 93 -9.11 0.28 -0.76
CA GLN A 93 -9.83 0.32 0.52
C GLN A 93 -10.96 -0.70 0.55
N LEU A 94 -11.71 -0.79 -0.53
CA LEU A 94 -12.82 -1.76 -0.64
C LEU A 94 -12.32 -3.20 -0.64
N ILE A 95 -11.25 -3.50 -1.36
CA ILE A 95 -10.66 -4.83 -1.38
C ILE A 95 -10.12 -5.21 0.00
N ASP A 96 -9.42 -4.31 0.68
CA ASP A 96 -8.89 -4.56 2.00
C ASP A 96 -10.03 -4.83 3.00
N ARG A 97 -11.13 -4.07 2.90
CA ARG A 97 -12.32 -4.29 3.74
C ARG A 97 -12.97 -5.63 3.45
N TRP A 98 -13.12 -5.98 2.17
CA TRP A 98 -13.67 -7.28 1.78
C TRP A 98 -12.82 -8.43 2.31
N ILE A 99 -11.51 -8.33 2.20
CA ILE A 99 -10.59 -9.35 2.75
C ILE A 99 -10.79 -9.48 4.25
N ALA A 100 -10.84 -8.37 4.99
CA ALA A 100 -11.04 -8.39 6.43
C ALA A 100 -12.37 -9.06 6.83
N LEU A 101 -13.45 -8.74 6.13
CA LEU A 101 -14.76 -9.34 6.35
C LEU A 101 -14.76 -10.83 6.00
N SER A 102 -14.08 -11.20 4.93
CA SER A 102 -13.98 -12.61 4.50
C SER A 102 -13.21 -13.43 5.52
N ILE A 103 -12.16 -12.89 6.10
CA ILE A 103 -11.41 -13.54 7.19
C ILE A 103 -12.30 -13.72 8.41
N GLN A 104 -13.02 -12.69 8.81
CA GLN A 104 -13.92 -12.75 9.96
C GLN A 104 -15.03 -13.80 9.75
N ARG A 105 -15.60 -13.83 8.56
CA ARG A 105 -16.61 -14.83 8.19
C ARG A 105 -16.03 -16.24 8.22
N GLY A 106 -14.83 -16.42 7.67
CA GLY A 106 -14.12 -17.70 7.67
C GLY A 106 -13.82 -18.22 9.07
N ILE A 107 -13.37 -17.33 9.96
CA ILE A 107 -13.13 -17.69 11.36
C ILE A 107 -14.41 -18.19 12.01
N THR A 108 -15.53 -17.49 11.80
CA THR A 108 -16.81 -17.89 12.37
C THR A 108 -17.29 -19.23 11.82
N ASN A 109 -17.11 -19.48 10.52
CA ASN A 109 -17.60 -20.71 9.87
C ASN A 109 -16.70 -21.91 10.13
N PHE A 110 -15.38 -21.72 10.08
CA PHE A 110 -14.43 -22.86 10.09
C PHE A 110 -13.72 -23.04 11.43
N PHE A 111 -13.69 -22.00 12.24
CA PHE A 111 -13.00 -22.00 13.54
C PHE A 111 -13.89 -21.46 14.65
N PRO A 112 -15.10 -22.07 14.87
CA PRO A 112 -16.10 -21.50 15.81
C PRO A 112 -15.66 -21.51 17.26
N ALA A 113 -14.70 -22.36 17.62
CA ALA A 113 -14.09 -22.40 18.95
C ALA A 113 -12.61 -22.03 18.79
N ALA A 114 -12.32 -20.74 18.70
CA ALA A 114 -10.95 -20.28 18.73
C ALA A 114 -10.28 -20.84 20.00
N PRO A 115 -9.22 -21.65 19.90
CA PRO A 115 -8.50 -22.06 21.10
C PRO A 115 -8.01 -20.81 21.83
N LYS A 116 -8.20 -20.81 23.17
CA LYS A 116 -7.62 -19.74 23.99
C LYS A 116 -6.16 -19.55 23.57
N PRO A 117 -5.72 -18.31 23.43
CA PRO A 117 -4.32 -18.08 23.08
C PRO A 117 -3.45 -18.84 24.07
N ARG A 118 -2.64 -19.74 23.54
CA ARG A 118 -1.66 -20.45 24.37
C ARG A 118 -0.81 -19.36 25.01
N GLN A 119 -0.83 -19.33 26.35
CA GLN A 119 0.14 -18.51 27.05
C GLN A 119 1.51 -18.87 26.49
N PRO A 120 2.35 -17.87 26.20
CA PRO A 120 3.68 -18.17 25.72
C PRO A 120 4.33 -19.08 26.75
N THR A 121 4.52 -20.34 26.40
CA THR A 121 5.34 -21.23 27.18
C THR A 121 6.70 -20.56 27.27
N LYS A 122 7.13 -20.28 28.50
CA LYS A 122 8.48 -19.79 28.71
C LYS A 122 9.40 -20.67 27.87
N ALA A 123 9.99 -20.09 26.84
CA ALA A 123 10.92 -20.81 26.01
C ALA A 123 11.96 -21.43 26.92
N LYS A 124 12.10 -22.77 26.88
CA LYS A 124 13.20 -23.41 27.57
C LYS A 124 14.48 -22.72 27.12
N PRO A 125 15.34 -22.26 28.05
CA PRO A 125 16.60 -21.69 27.64
C PRO A 125 17.32 -22.73 26.78
N THR A 126 17.65 -22.33 25.57
CA THR A 126 18.49 -23.15 24.70
C THR A 126 19.76 -23.49 25.47
N PRO A 127 20.10 -24.77 25.61
CA PRO A 127 21.35 -25.13 26.26
C PRO A 127 22.48 -24.42 25.53
N THR A 128 23.21 -23.61 26.25
CA THR A 128 24.41 -22.97 25.71
C THR A 128 25.32 -24.07 25.16
N PRO A 129 25.74 -23.99 23.89
CA PRO A 129 26.66 -24.97 23.38
C PRO A 129 27.91 -24.98 24.27
N ARG A 130 28.18 -26.13 24.85
CA ARG A 130 29.39 -26.34 25.64
C ARG A 130 30.58 -25.94 24.77
N ARG A 131 31.24 -24.89 25.19
CA ARG A 131 32.50 -24.49 24.55
C ARG A 131 33.44 -25.68 24.65
N LEU A 132 33.71 -26.30 23.52
CA LEU A 132 34.74 -27.33 23.46
C LEU A 132 36.05 -26.69 23.87
N LYS A 133 36.60 -27.11 25.03
CA LYS A 133 37.95 -26.74 25.40
C LYS A 133 38.86 -27.26 24.30
N SER A 134 39.47 -26.37 23.55
CA SER A 134 40.50 -26.76 22.63
C SER A 134 41.64 -27.39 23.45
N ARG A 135 41.89 -28.68 23.23
CA ARG A 135 43.10 -29.29 23.74
C ARG A 135 44.27 -28.69 22.98
N SER A 136 45.07 -27.90 23.64
CA SER A 136 46.38 -27.51 23.15
C SER A 136 47.29 -28.73 23.18
#